data_cd1f0623b4867e70d0594a9183c69657
#
_entry.id   cd1f0623b4867e70d0594a9183c69657
#
_cell.length_a   1.000
_cell.length_b   1.000
_cell.length_c   1.000
_cell.angle_alpha   90.00
_cell.angle_beta   90.00
_cell.angle_gamma   90.00
#
_symmetry.space_group_name_H-M   'P 1'
#
loop_
_entity.id
_entity.type
_entity.pdbx_description
1 polymer ?
#
loop_
_entity_poly.entity_id
_entity_poly.type
_entity_poly.pdbx_seq_one_letter_code
_entity_poly.pdbx_strand_id
1 'polypeptide(L)'
;MRDFPALLVVDMCRAFTDPSSPLGFECDDLIQANIDLVNKFRLNNFPVIFTTTVYHNESEASVFRSKIPALNILEPGSDAVSFNADLSPLKNEVLIEKNLLVHFSKLTLFISLKKRILIRLLFAVLQQVVALEQLL
;
A
#
# COMPACT_ATOMS: atom_id res chain seq x y z
N MET A 1 -21.48 -0.72 -21.50
CA MET A 1 -20.03 -0.67 -21.19
C MET A 1 -19.78 -1.55 -19.98
N ARG A 2 -18.97 -2.57 -20.07
CA ARG A 2 -18.65 -3.37 -18.88
C ARG A 2 -17.56 -2.63 -18.09
N ASP A 3 -17.89 -2.24 -16.88
CA ASP A 3 -16.92 -1.69 -15.96
C ASP A 3 -16.00 -2.83 -15.48
N PHE A 4 -14.69 -2.67 -15.71
CA PHE A 4 -13.70 -3.59 -15.19
C PHE A 4 -13.14 -3.00 -13.90
N PRO A 5 -13.50 -3.54 -12.73
CA PRO A 5 -12.95 -3.08 -11.48
C PRO A 5 -11.46 -3.42 -11.37
N ALA A 6 -10.70 -2.56 -10.71
CA ALA A 6 -9.33 -2.86 -10.28
C ALA A 6 -9.25 -2.73 -8.76
N LEU A 7 -8.44 -3.56 -8.14
CA LEU A 7 -8.15 -3.49 -6.72
C LEU A 7 -6.84 -2.73 -6.50
N LEU A 8 -6.88 -1.76 -5.62
CA LEU A 8 -5.68 -1.08 -5.13
C LEU A 8 -5.42 -1.49 -3.68
N VAL A 9 -4.32 -2.18 -3.45
CA VAL A 9 -3.82 -2.58 -2.13
C VAL A 9 -2.77 -1.58 -1.69
N VAL A 10 -3.11 -0.77 -0.68
CA VAL A 10 -2.29 0.38 -0.27
C VAL A 10 -1.50 0.05 0.98
N ASP A 11 -0.16 0.08 0.86
CA ASP A 11 0.79 0.01 1.97
C ASP A 11 0.59 -1.18 2.94
N MET A 12 0.11 -2.32 2.43
CA MET A 12 -0.04 -3.55 3.21
C MET A 12 1.29 -4.29 3.37
N CYS A 13 2.38 -3.55 3.53
CA CYS A 13 3.71 -4.09 3.81
C CYS A 13 3.92 -4.33 5.31
N ARG A 14 4.94 -5.10 5.66
CA ARG A 14 5.22 -5.54 7.03
C ARG A 14 5.46 -4.39 8.01
N ALA A 15 5.98 -3.26 7.53
CA ALA A 15 6.12 -2.07 8.37
C ALA A 15 4.83 -1.68 9.08
N PHE A 16 3.67 -1.84 8.41
CA PHE A 16 2.36 -1.43 8.94
C PHE A 16 1.52 -2.61 9.44
N THR A 17 1.80 -3.83 8.98
CA THR A 17 0.98 -5.02 9.29
C THR A 17 1.59 -5.94 10.33
N ASP A 18 2.87 -5.74 10.69
CA ASP A 18 3.54 -6.52 11.72
C ASP A 18 3.47 -5.77 13.05
N PRO A 19 2.81 -6.31 14.10
CA PRO A 19 2.69 -5.63 15.39
C PRO A 19 4.04 -5.46 16.11
N SER A 20 5.09 -6.16 15.70
CA SER A 20 6.45 -5.94 16.21
C SER A 20 7.16 -4.74 15.59
N SER A 21 6.64 -4.23 14.46
CA SER A 21 7.16 -3.04 13.80
C SER A 21 6.79 -1.76 14.58
N PRO A 22 7.67 -0.75 14.63
CA PRO A 22 7.35 0.52 15.28
C PRO A 22 6.22 1.31 14.61
N LEU A 23 5.84 0.96 13.37
CA LEU A 23 4.70 1.52 12.63
C LEU A 23 3.52 0.57 12.57
N GLY A 24 3.69 -0.67 13.02
CA GLY A 24 2.72 -1.74 12.90
C GLY A 24 1.70 -1.74 14.03
N PHE A 25 0.62 -2.46 13.80
CA PHE A 25 -0.43 -2.70 14.80
C PHE A 25 -1.08 -4.06 14.54
N GLU A 26 -1.81 -4.55 15.54
CA GLU A 26 -2.58 -5.80 15.42
C GLU A 26 -3.69 -5.62 14.39
N CYS A 27 -3.60 -6.32 13.26
CA CYS A 27 -4.51 -6.15 12.13
C CYS A 27 -4.78 -7.43 11.34
N ASP A 28 -4.78 -8.59 12.01
CA ASP A 28 -4.97 -9.89 11.37
C ASP A 28 -6.26 -9.98 10.57
N ASP A 29 -7.36 -9.45 11.09
CA ASP A 29 -8.64 -9.40 10.38
C ASP A 29 -8.56 -8.57 9.10
N LEU A 30 -7.82 -7.45 9.13
CA LEU A 30 -7.59 -6.60 7.97
C LEU A 30 -6.73 -7.31 6.93
N ILE A 31 -5.68 -7.99 7.35
CA ILE A 31 -4.81 -8.79 6.47
C ILE A 31 -5.64 -9.87 5.80
N GLN A 32 -6.43 -10.63 6.56
CA GLN A 32 -7.27 -11.70 6.01
C GLN A 32 -8.31 -11.17 5.01
N ALA A 33 -8.97 -10.06 5.32
CA ALA A 33 -9.92 -9.43 4.41
C ALA A 33 -9.27 -8.98 3.09
N ASN A 34 -8.04 -8.48 3.15
CA ASN A 34 -7.26 -8.12 1.95
C ASN A 34 -6.87 -9.35 1.15
N ILE A 35 -6.44 -10.44 1.80
CA ILE A 35 -6.11 -11.72 1.14
C ILE A 35 -7.33 -12.25 0.39
N ASP A 36 -8.47 -12.30 1.03
CA ASP A 36 -9.73 -12.80 0.44
C ASP A 36 -10.14 -11.97 -0.79
N LEU A 37 -10.00 -10.66 -0.67
CA LEU A 37 -10.34 -9.73 -1.75
C LEU A 37 -9.37 -9.83 -2.93
N VAL A 38 -8.06 -9.87 -2.66
CA VAL A 38 -7.02 -10.06 -3.67
C VAL A 38 -7.26 -11.36 -4.44
N ASN A 39 -7.52 -12.46 -3.72
CA ASN A 39 -7.80 -13.76 -4.33
C ASN A 39 -9.06 -13.72 -5.20
N LYS A 40 -10.11 -13.04 -4.75
CA LYS A 40 -11.34 -12.88 -5.52
C LYS A 40 -11.11 -12.10 -6.82
N PHE A 41 -10.29 -11.04 -6.79
CA PHE A 41 -9.94 -10.26 -7.97
C PHE A 41 -9.09 -11.08 -8.95
N ARG A 42 -8.09 -11.82 -8.44
CA ARG A 42 -7.26 -12.72 -9.23
C ARG A 42 -8.07 -13.82 -9.93
N LEU A 43 -8.99 -14.46 -9.22
CA LEU A 43 -9.89 -15.48 -9.78
C LEU A 43 -10.78 -14.96 -10.91
N ASN A 44 -11.14 -13.69 -10.87
CA ASN A 44 -11.95 -13.05 -11.93
C ASN A 44 -11.09 -12.36 -13.01
N ASN A 45 -9.78 -12.54 -12.98
CA ASN A 45 -8.82 -11.89 -13.88
C ASN A 45 -8.94 -10.34 -13.87
N PHE A 46 -9.29 -9.77 -12.73
CA PHE A 46 -9.30 -8.33 -12.53
C PHE A 46 -7.93 -7.84 -12.06
N PRO A 47 -7.51 -6.65 -12.49
CA PRO A 47 -6.21 -6.10 -12.09
C PRO A 47 -6.12 -5.89 -10.58
N VAL A 48 -4.96 -6.28 -10.01
CA VAL A 48 -4.56 -5.95 -8.65
C VAL A 48 -3.30 -5.09 -8.72
N ILE A 49 -3.31 -3.97 -8.03
CA ILE A 49 -2.23 -2.99 -7.98
C ILE A 49 -1.84 -2.82 -6.51
N PHE A 50 -0.55 -2.95 -6.23
CA PHE A 50 -0.01 -2.75 -4.89
C PHE A 50 0.74 -1.42 -4.81
N THR A 51 0.71 -0.79 -3.64
CA THR A 51 1.61 0.31 -3.33
C THR A 51 2.42 0.02 -2.09
N THR A 52 3.62 0.56 -2.04
CA THR A 52 4.47 0.58 -0.86
C THR A 52 5.18 1.92 -0.74
N THR A 53 5.46 2.34 0.48
CA THR A 53 6.24 3.55 0.73
C THR A 53 7.70 3.15 0.93
N VAL A 54 8.61 3.74 0.16
CA VAL A 54 10.04 3.48 0.22
C VAL A 54 10.80 4.79 0.10
N TYR A 55 11.78 5.01 0.96
CA TYR A 55 12.67 6.17 0.93
C TYR A 55 14.05 5.74 0.43
N HIS A 56 14.43 6.20 -0.75
CA HIS A 56 15.71 5.85 -1.39
C HIS A 56 16.88 6.72 -0.93
N ASN A 57 16.59 7.87 -0.32
CA ASN A 57 17.61 8.78 0.21
C ASN A 57 17.08 9.62 1.40
N GLU A 58 17.99 10.28 2.10
CA GLU A 58 17.68 11.04 3.30
C GLU A 58 16.83 12.30 3.05
N SER A 59 16.85 12.85 1.84
CA SER A 59 16.09 14.06 1.50
C SER A 59 14.62 13.78 1.28
N GLU A 60 14.25 12.53 0.95
CA GLU A 60 12.86 12.15 0.73
C GLU A 60 12.06 12.22 2.01
N ALA A 61 11.01 13.04 2.00
CA ALA A 61 10.13 13.29 3.14
C ALA A 61 10.89 13.67 4.43
N SER A 62 12.03 14.36 4.33
CA SER A 62 12.94 14.65 5.44
C SER A 62 12.26 15.34 6.65
N VAL A 63 11.39 16.33 6.38
CA VAL A 63 10.63 17.02 7.43
C VAL A 63 9.66 16.08 8.13
N PHE A 64 9.02 15.19 7.40
CA PHE A 64 8.06 14.24 7.95
C PHE A 64 8.77 13.12 8.74
N ARG A 65 9.87 12.60 8.18
CA ARG A 65 10.72 11.60 8.85
C ARG A 65 11.40 12.12 10.12
N SER A 66 11.72 13.40 10.17
CA SER A 66 12.25 14.02 11.39
C SER A 66 11.23 14.10 12.52
N LYS A 67 9.95 14.23 12.16
CA LYS A 67 8.84 14.23 13.14
C LYS A 67 8.43 12.83 13.58
N ILE A 68 8.56 11.86 12.68
CA ILE A 68 8.21 10.44 12.91
C ILE A 68 9.43 9.58 12.54
N PRO A 69 10.42 9.46 13.43
CA PRO A 69 11.66 8.70 13.15
C PRO A 69 11.42 7.22 12.80
N ALA A 70 10.31 6.63 13.27
CA ALA A 70 9.92 5.27 12.93
C ALA A 70 9.80 5.03 11.40
N LEU A 71 9.52 6.07 10.60
CA LEU A 71 9.47 5.98 9.15
C LEU A 71 10.82 5.65 8.49
N ASN A 72 11.93 5.81 9.21
CA ASN A 72 13.26 5.51 8.68
C ASN A 72 13.48 4.01 8.39
N ILE A 73 12.64 3.11 8.88
CA ILE A 73 12.70 1.68 8.55
C ILE A 73 12.29 1.38 7.10
N LEU A 74 11.61 2.32 6.42
CA LEU A 74 11.10 2.15 5.06
C LEU A 74 12.20 2.35 4.01
N GLU A 75 13.26 1.56 4.12
CA GLU A 75 14.41 1.59 3.21
C GLU A 75 14.28 0.53 2.11
N PRO A 76 14.86 0.78 0.93
CA PRO A 76 14.88 -0.19 -0.16
C PRO A 76 15.47 -1.54 0.27
N GLY A 77 14.74 -2.62 -0.01
CA GLY A 77 15.18 -3.97 0.30
C GLY A 77 15.11 -4.37 1.77
N SER A 78 14.63 -3.49 2.66
CA SER A 78 14.39 -3.85 4.06
C SER A 78 13.19 -4.80 4.19
N ASP A 79 13.17 -5.58 5.26
CA ASP A 79 12.03 -6.45 5.58
C ASP A 79 10.74 -5.63 5.81
N ALA A 80 10.87 -4.40 6.30
CA ALA A 80 9.77 -3.48 6.56
C ALA A 80 8.92 -3.18 5.31
N VAL A 81 9.55 -3.06 4.13
CA VAL A 81 8.86 -2.77 2.86
C VAL A 81 8.39 -4.04 2.13
N SER A 82 8.70 -5.22 2.65
CA SER A 82 8.21 -6.50 2.12
C SER A 82 6.74 -6.72 2.48
N PHE A 83 6.09 -7.63 1.75
CA PHE A 83 4.71 -8.03 1.99
C PHE A 83 4.63 -9.37 2.72
N ASN A 84 3.50 -9.62 3.40
CA ASN A 84 3.14 -10.95 3.84
C ASN A 84 3.08 -11.89 2.62
N ALA A 85 3.53 -13.13 2.76
CA ALA A 85 3.60 -14.10 1.66
C ALA A 85 2.27 -14.29 0.93
N ASP A 86 1.17 -14.32 1.69
CA ASP A 86 -0.18 -14.52 1.13
C ASP A 86 -0.77 -13.26 0.51
N LEU A 87 -0.16 -12.10 0.74
CA LEU A 87 -0.58 -10.79 0.24
C LEU A 87 0.47 -10.14 -0.68
N SER A 88 1.45 -10.89 -1.12
CA SER A 88 2.50 -10.40 -2.03
C SER A 88 2.00 -10.18 -3.47
N PRO A 89 2.49 -9.14 -4.16
CA PRO A 89 2.22 -8.98 -5.59
C PRO A 89 2.82 -10.14 -6.41
N LEU A 90 2.08 -10.59 -7.42
CA LEU A 90 2.57 -11.54 -8.42
C LEU A 90 3.45 -10.83 -9.45
N LYS A 91 4.24 -11.59 -10.22
CA LYS A 91 5.17 -11.05 -11.23
C LYS A 91 4.48 -10.20 -12.31
N ASN A 92 3.22 -10.48 -12.60
CA ASN A 92 2.40 -9.78 -13.58
C ASN A 92 1.55 -8.65 -12.98
N GLU A 93 1.61 -8.47 -11.68
CA GLU A 93 0.90 -7.39 -10.99
C GLU A 93 1.79 -6.15 -10.83
N VAL A 94 1.16 -5.00 -10.71
CA VAL A 94 1.87 -3.72 -10.61
C VAL A 94 2.14 -3.41 -9.14
N LEU A 95 3.41 -3.15 -8.83
CA LEU A 95 3.84 -2.57 -7.57
C LEU A 95 4.31 -1.14 -7.81
N ILE A 96 3.70 -0.18 -7.11
CA ILE A 96 4.05 1.24 -7.17
C ILE A 96 4.77 1.63 -5.88
N GLU A 97 6.03 1.98 -6.00
CA GLU A 97 6.77 2.61 -4.91
C GLU A 97 6.46 4.10 -4.84
N LYS A 98 6.16 4.60 -3.67
CA LYS A 98 5.94 6.02 -3.40
C LYS A 98 6.84 6.48 -2.25
N ASN A 99 7.27 7.73 -2.31
CA ASN A 99 8.13 8.36 -1.31
C ASN A 99 7.38 9.35 -0.41
N LEU A 100 6.07 9.37 -0.51
CA LEU A 100 5.18 10.12 0.38
C LEU A 100 3.99 9.23 0.74
N LEU A 101 3.58 9.25 1.99
CA LEU A 101 2.45 8.47 2.49
C LEU A 101 1.14 8.81 1.76
N VAL A 102 1.02 10.01 1.19
CA VAL A 102 -0.17 10.51 0.50
C VAL A 102 0.20 11.15 -0.84
N HIS A 103 0.89 10.44 -1.73
CA HIS A 103 1.16 10.98 -3.06
C HIS A 103 0.29 10.31 -4.13
N PHE A 104 -0.98 10.72 -4.21
CA PHE A 104 -1.92 10.24 -5.22
C PHE A 104 -1.67 10.77 -6.64
N SER A 105 -0.79 11.76 -6.84
CA SER A 105 -0.61 12.38 -8.15
C SER A 105 -0.09 11.42 -9.23
N LYS A 106 0.93 10.62 -8.92
CA LYS A 106 1.43 9.59 -9.82
C LYS A 106 0.44 8.45 -10.02
N LEU A 107 -0.27 8.09 -8.95
CA LEU A 107 -1.31 7.08 -8.98
C LEU A 107 -2.51 7.55 -9.81
N THR A 108 -2.95 8.79 -9.64
CA THR A 108 -4.02 9.42 -10.44
C THR A 108 -3.64 9.46 -11.91
N LEU A 109 -2.39 9.78 -12.24
CA LEU A 109 -1.89 9.79 -13.62
C LEU A 109 -1.87 8.37 -14.21
N PHE A 110 -1.39 7.38 -13.47
CA PHE A 110 -1.38 5.98 -13.89
C PHE A 110 -2.79 5.44 -14.13
N ILE A 111 -3.72 5.79 -13.26
CA ILE A 111 -5.15 5.45 -13.34
C ILE A 111 -5.81 6.15 -14.54
N SER A 112 -5.52 7.43 -14.76
CA SER A 112 -6.07 8.22 -15.86
C SER A 112 -5.57 7.75 -17.23
N LEU A 113 -4.35 7.24 -17.32
CA LEU A 113 -3.78 6.70 -18.55
C LEU A 113 -4.40 5.37 -18.99
N LYS A 114 -4.96 4.60 -18.04
CA LYS A 114 -5.74 3.40 -18.32
C LYS A 114 -7.25 3.68 -18.29
N LYS A 115 -7.73 4.53 -19.17
CA LYS A 115 -9.08 5.11 -19.30
C LYS A 115 -10.30 4.17 -19.23
N ARG A 116 -10.18 2.93 -18.75
CA ARG A 116 -11.27 1.94 -18.68
C ARG A 116 -11.36 1.19 -17.35
N ILE A 117 -10.62 1.61 -16.32
CA ILE A 117 -10.60 0.91 -15.04
C ILE A 117 -11.29 1.77 -14.01
N LEU A 118 -12.48 1.35 -13.58
CA LEU A 118 -13.15 1.93 -12.43
C LEU A 118 -12.44 1.42 -11.17
N ILE A 119 -11.72 2.30 -10.49
CA ILE A 119 -11.05 1.94 -9.25
C ILE A 119 -12.02 2.12 -8.10
N ARG A 120 -12.36 1.03 -7.46
CA ARG A 120 -12.91 1.07 -6.11
C ARG A 120 -11.75 1.16 -5.13
N LEU A 121 -11.50 2.35 -4.61
CA LEU A 121 -10.68 2.52 -3.42
C LEU A 121 -11.37 1.80 -2.27
N LEU A 122 -10.85 0.65 -1.90
CA LEU A 122 -11.36 -0.04 -0.73
C LEU A 122 -10.78 0.56 0.54
N PHE A 123 -11.58 0.54 1.58
CA PHE A 123 -11.45 1.13 2.92
C PHE A 123 -10.08 0.98 3.64
N ALA A 124 -9.14 0.19 3.14
CA ALA A 124 -7.79 0.06 3.71
C ALA A 124 -7.04 1.41 3.79
N VAL A 125 -7.28 2.33 2.85
CA VAL A 125 -6.69 3.68 2.87
C VAL A 125 -7.17 4.49 4.07
N LEU A 126 -8.46 4.40 4.39
CA LEU A 126 -9.06 5.17 5.48
C LEU A 126 -8.54 4.73 6.86
N GLN A 127 -8.27 3.45 7.05
CA GLN A 127 -7.74 2.96 8.34
C GLN A 127 -6.26 3.33 8.54
N GLN A 128 -5.46 3.36 7.49
CA GLN A 128 -4.07 3.83 7.59
C GLN A 128 -3.97 5.33 7.85
N VAL A 129 -4.85 6.14 7.25
CA VAL A 129 -4.91 7.58 7.53
C VAL A 129 -5.30 7.82 8.98
N VAL A 130 -6.29 7.10 9.50
CA VAL A 130 -6.73 7.22 10.92
C VAL A 130 -5.62 6.76 11.88
N ALA A 131 -4.90 5.68 11.58
CA ALA A 131 -3.79 5.22 12.42
C ALA A 131 -2.63 6.23 12.44
N LEU A 132 -2.35 6.91 11.33
CA LEU A 132 -1.34 7.96 11.24
C LEU A 132 -1.76 9.26 11.95
N GLU A 133 -3.04 9.63 11.90
CA GLU A 133 -3.56 10.77 12.67
C GLU A 133 -3.47 10.54 14.18
N GLN A 134 -3.56 9.30 14.64
CA GLN A 134 -3.37 8.96 16.06
C GLN A 134 -1.90 8.98 16.51
N LEU A 135 -0.93 8.91 15.59
CA LEU A 135 0.50 9.01 15.86
C LEU A 135 1.01 10.47 15.83
N LEU A 136 0.23 11.40 15.33
CA LEU A 136 0.51 12.83 15.31
C LEU A 136 -0.06 13.54 16.54
#